data_e84d3e9c0d80ba9ef1a206bfe270d577
#
_entry.id   e84d3e9c0d80ba9ef1a206bfe270d577
#
_cell.length_a   1.000
_cell.length_b   1.000
_cell.length_c   1.000
_cell.angle_alpha   90.00
_cell.angle_beta   90.00
_cell.angle_gamma   90.00
#
_symmetry.space_group_name_H-M   'P 1'
#
loop_
_entity.id
_entity.type
_entity.pdbx_description
1 polymer ?
#
loop_
_entity_poly.entity_id
_entity_poly.type
_entity_poly.pdbx_seq_one_letter_code
_entity_poly.pdbx_strand_id
1 'polypeptide(L)'
;KYKSYVLNGDTDRLKTLTNLLDKHEIKWGYSNSNSASGFYYGTQKNGSINAENGIVINTNQPKGKMVKALFEPDAKLSNPLTYDITSWSLPYAYGLETVASTSTLQANDMKIMTAINNEPSPKSAGYISHWHSMSDATFLAELLQNNIKIRFSEKELSFNNITYSRGSLIITRSDNKKNKKFDKTVTEIANQHQRQLVAATSSFSDNGTDFGSPDVKLVNKQRIAM
;
A
#
# COMPACT_ATOMS: atom_id res chain seq x y z
N LYS A 1 -14.81 -9.42 23.09
CA LYS A 1 -15.06 -7.98 23.30
C LYS A 1 -15.43 -7.32 21.97
N TYR A 2 -14.60 -7.41 20.94
CA TYR A 2 -14.86 -6.83 19.62
C TYR A 2 -15.63 -7.81 18.72
N LYS A 3 -16.56 -7.27 17.93
CA LYS A 3 -17.43 -8.03 17.02
C LYS A 3 -17.08 -7.83 15.55
N SER A 4 -16.48 -6.67 15.23
CA SER A 4 -16.03 -6.35 13.87
C SER A 4 -14.72 -5.60 13.90
N TYR A 5 -13.96 -5.77 12.84
CA TYR A 5 -12.76 -5.00 12.54
C TYR A 5 -12.94 -4.33 11.19
N VAL A 6 -12.68 -3.03 11.12
CA VAL A 6 -12.72 -2.25 9.88
C VAL A 6 -11.33 -1.74 9.60
N LEU A 7 -10.85 -2.02 8.38
CA LEU A 7 -9.51 -1.68 7.95
C LEU A 7 -9.56 -0.84 6.68
N ASN A 8 -8.72 0.17 6.63
CA ASN A 8 -8.53 0.98 5.43
C ASN A 8 -7.04 1.30 5.23
N GLY A 9 -6.67 1.67 4.02
CA GLY A 9 -5.31 2.02 3.65
C GLY A 9 -5.00 1.73 2.20
N ASP A 10 -3.72 1.55 1.92
CA ASP A 10 -3.25 1.24 0.57
C ASP A 10 -3.92 -0.01 0.00
N THR A 11 -4.45 0.14 -1.21
CA THR A 11 -5.21 -0.91 -1.92
C THR A 11 -4.41 -2.21 -2.07
N ASP A 12 -3.11 -2.12 -2.29
CA ASP A 12 -2.24 -3.27 -2.43
C ASP A 12 -2.07 -4.04 -1.11
N ARG A 13 -1.94 -3.31 0.00
CA ARG A 13 -1.88 -3.90 1.34
C ARG A 13 -3.20 -4.57 1.71
N LEU A 14 -4.33 -3.92 1.41
CA LEU A 14 -5.66 -4.52 1.60
C LEU A 14 -5.82 -5.80 0.77
N LYS A 15 -5.42 -5.78 -0.50
CA LYS A 15 -5.45 -6.96 -1.38
C LYS A 15 -4.56 -8.09 -0.87
N THR A 16 -3.37 -7.77 -0.37
CA THR A 16 -2.47 -8.78 0.18
C THR A 16 -3.05 -9.39 1.45
N LEU A 17 -3.66 -8.59 2.32
CA LEU A 17 -4.36 -9.07 3.50
C LEU A 17 -5.57 -9.93 3.13
N THR A 18 -6.43 -9.49 2.21
CA THR A 18 -7.62 -10.26 1.81
C THR A 18 -7.26 -11.59 1.18
N ASN A 19 -6.19 -11.67 0.37
CA ASN A 19 -5.66 -12.92 -0.13
C ASN A 19 -5.22 -13.89 0.99
N LEU A 20 -4.67 -13.36 2.09
CA LEU A 20 -4.35 -14.17 3.27
C LEU A 20 -5.63 -14.66 3.95
N LEU A 21 -6.64 -13.78 4.10
CA LEU A 21 -7.92 -14.13 4.71
C LEU A 21 -8.63 -15.23 3.92
N ASP A 22 -8.64 -15.14 2.59
CA ASP A 22 -9.25 -16.13 1.70
C ASP A 22 -8.57 -17.50 1.84
N LYS A 23 -7.24 -17.55 1.92
CA LYS A 23 -6.49 -18.80 2.17
C LYS A 23 -6.85 -19.47 3.51
N HIS A 24 -7.27 -18.68 4.49
CA HIS A 24 -7.70 -19.14 5.80
C HIS A 24 -9.24 -19.34 5.88
N GLU A 25 -9.96 -19.15 4.78
CA GLU A 25 -11.43 -19.21 4.73
C GLU A 25 -12.11 -18.23 5.71
N ILE A 26 -11.47 -17.08 5.95
CA ILE A 26 -12.03 -16.00 6.76
C ILE A 26 -12.87 -15.12 5.85
N LYS A 27 -14.17 -15.00 6.17
CA LYS A 27 -15.08 -14.14 5.43
C LYS A 27 -14.83 -12.67 5.77
N TRP A 28 -14.80 -11.85 4.74
CA TRP A 28 -14.67 -10.41 4.80
C TRP A 28 -15.55 -9.77 3.72
N GLY A 29 -15.79 -8.47 3.81
CA GLY A 29 -16.51 -7.72 2.78
C GLY A 29 -16.15 -6.26 2.82
N TYR A 30 -16.66 -5.48 1.89
CA TYR A 30 -16.40 -4.04 1.83
C TYR A 30 -17.30 -3.26 2.77
N SER A 31 -16.78 -2.16 3.31
CA SER A 31 -17.55 -1.26 4.16
C SER A 31 -18.67 -0.58 3.37
N ASN A 32 -19.85 -0.53 3.98
CA ASN A 32 -21.00 0.23 3.47
C ASN A 32 -21.03 1.67 3.98
N SER A 33 -20.07 2.06 4.80
CA SER A 33 -20.02 3.35 5.47
C SER A 33 -18.75 4.09 5.13
N ASN A 34 -18.83 5.41 5.04
CA ASN A 34 -17.68 6.26 4.83
C ASN A 34 -16.81 6.43 6.10
N SER A 35 -17.33 6.04 7.26
CA SER A 35 -16.62 6.15 8.53
C SER A 35 -16.91 4.96 9.43
N ALA A 36 -15.94 4.55 10.21
CA ALA A 36 -16.09 3.52 11.23
C ALA A 36 -15.43 3.99 12.54
N SER A 37 -16.11 3.70 13.67
CA SER A 37 -15.65 4.11 15.00
C SER A 37 -15.50 2.92 15.93
N GLY A 38 -14.53 3.02 16.85
CA GLY A 38 -14.25 1.98 17.82
C GLY A 38 -12.89 2.20 18.46
N PHE A 39 -12.26 1.12 18.93
CA PHE A 39 -10.87 1.18 19.38
C PHE A 39 -9.96 1.37 18.15
N TYR A 40 -9.32 2.53 18.07
CA TYR A 40 -8.43 2.86 16.96
C TYR A 40 -6.99 2.42 17.27
N TYR A 41 -6.42 1.64 16.36
CA TYR A 41 -5.10 1.01 16.53
C TYR A 41 -3.96 2.02 16.57
N GLY A 42 -4.08 3.11 15.81
CA GLY A 42 -3.02 4.14 15.71
C GLY A 42 -2.76 4.88 17.01
N THR A 43 -3.81 5.14 17.81
CA THR A 43 -3.69 5.86 19.09
C THR A 43 -3.94 4.97 20.31
N GLN A 44 -4.36 3.72 20.11
CA GLN A 44 -4.78 2.78 21.15
C GLN A 44 -5.89 3.33 22.08
N LYS A 45 -6.75 4.17 21.52
CA LYS A 45 -7.89 4.82 22.20
C LYS A 45 -9.14 4.72 21.31
N ASN A 46 -10.28 5.12 21.82
CA ASN A 46 -11.46 5.27 20.98
C ASN A 46 -11.23 6.37 19.94
N GLY A 47 -11.59 6.07 18.70
CA GLY A 47 -11.42 6.95 17.56
C GLY A 47 -12.23 6.48 16.36
N SER A 48 -12.04 7.14 15.22
CA SER A 48 -12.68 6.80 13.96
C SER A 48 -11.66 6.83 12.83
N ILE A 49 -11.95 6.06 11.77
CA ILE A 49 -11.18 6.07 10.52
C ILE A 49 -12.12 6.36 9.35
N ASN A 50 -11.56 6.83 8.23
CA ASN A 50 -12.24 6.76 6.95
C ASN A 50 -12.41 5.28 6.61
N ALA A 51 -13.65 4.83 6.35
CA ALA A 51 -13.98 3.45 6.00
C ALA A 51 -14.39 3.32 4.52
N GLU A 52 -14.37 4.40 3.77
CA GLU A 52 -14.65 4.38 2.34
C GLU A 52 -13.61 3.48 1.63
N ASN A 53 -14.10 2.52 0.86
CA ASN A 53 -13.28 1.47 0.22
C ASN A 53 -12.51 0.55 1.20
N GLY A 54 -12.77 0.68 2.50
CA GLY A 54 -12.21 -0.21 3.52
C GLY A 54 -12.89 -1.58 3.53
N ILE A 55 -12.32 -2.51 4.28
CA ILE A 55 -12.87 -3.85 4.47
C ILE A 55 -13.37 -4.04 5.89
N VAL A 56 -14.38 -4.88 6.03
CA VAL A 56 -15.00 -5.29 7.31
C VAL A 56 -14.83 -6.77 7.50
N ILE A 57 -14.36 -7.17 8.67
CA ILE A 57 -14.21 -8.56 9.07
C ILE A 57 -14.97 -8.77 10.37
N ASN A 58 -16.00 -9.59 10.33
CA ASN A 58 -16.85 -9.88 11.48
C ASN A 58 -16.36 -11.13 12.22
N THR A 59 -16.47 -11.14 13.55
CA THR A 59 -16.15 -12.31 14.36
C THR A 59 -17.28 -13.34 14.39
N ASN A 60 -18.48 -12.97 13.96
CA ASN A 60 -19.64 -13.88 13.86
C ASN A 60 -19.57 -14.70 12.57
N GLN A 61 -18.61 -15.62 12.50
CA GLN A 61 -18.37 -16.54 11.39
C GLN A 61 -17.70 -17.81 11.89
N PRO A 62 -17.66 -18.92 11.13
CA PRO A 62 -17.01 -20.18 11.55
C PRO A 62 -15.56 -19.99 12.03
N LYS A 63 -14.79 -19.13 11.36
CA LYS A 63 -13.42 -18.79 11.71
C LYS A 63 -13.30 -17.64 12.74
N GLY A 64 -14.38 -17.26 13.43
CA GLY A 64 -14.41 -16.11 14.32
C GLY A 64 -13.38 -16.09 15.45
N LYS A 65 -13.00 -17.27 15.97
CA LYS A 65 -11.89 -17.38 16.95
C LYS A 65 -10.55 -17.00 16.32
N MET A 66 -10.31 -17.45 15.09
CA MET A 66 -9.11 -17.13 14.32
C MET A 66 -9.07 -15.63 13.97
N VAL A 67 -10.20 -15.05 13.53
CA VAL A 67 -10.33 -13.60 13.33
C VAL A 67 -9.94 -12.85 14.59
N LYS A 68 -10.46 -13.26 15.76
CA LYS A 68 -10.12 -12.62 17.02
C LYS A 68 -8.61 -12.70 17.30
N ALA A 69 -7.98 -13.86 17.16
CA ALA A 69 -6.56 -14.04 17.39
C ALA A 69 -5.69 -13.17 16.46
N LEU A 70 -6.06 -13.06 15.18
CA LEU A 70 -5.32 -12.33 14.17
C LEU A 70 -5.50 -10.81 14.22
N PHE A 71 -6.63 -10.35 14.77
CA PHE A 71 -7.04 -8.93 14.75
C PHE A 71 -7.20 -8.31 16.13
N GLU A 72 -6.93 -9.01 17.23
CA GLU A 72 -7.06 -8.41 18.57
C GLU A 72 -5.97 -7.36 18.78
N PRO A 73 -6.34 -6.12 19.18
CA PRO A 73 -5.36 -5.05 19.35
C PRO A 73 -4.41 -5.26 20.53
N ASP A 74 -4.89 -5.99 21.54
CA ASP A 74 -4.16 -6.24 22.79
C ASP A 74 -4.39 -7.70 23.22
N ALA A 75 -3.41 -8.53 23.01
CA ALA A 75 -3.44 -9.94 23.38
C ALA A 75 -3.07 -10.09 24.86
N LYS A 76 -4.05 -10.45 25.67
CA LYS A 76 -3.79 -10.81 27.09
C LYS A 76 -3.24 -12.22 27.16
N LEU A 77 -1.99 -12.34 27.57
CA LEU A 77 -1.35 -13.61 27.84
C LEU A 77 -1.70 -14.09 29.24
N SER A 78 -2.03 -15.37 29.38
CA SER A 78 -2.25 -16.01 30.68
C SER A 78 -0.96 -16.19 31.48
N ASN A 79 0.19 -16.24 30.77
CA ASN A 79 1.52 -16.27 31.36
C ASN A 79 2.38 -15.17 30.70
N PRO A 80 2.91 -14.21 31.50
CA PRO A 80 3.74 -13.13 30.96
C PRO A 80 5.13 -13.60 30.49
N LEU A 81 5.58 -14.78 30.87
CA LEU A 81 6.84 -15.38 30.46
C LEU A 81 6.63 -16.16 29.15
N THR A 82 6.39 -15.46 28.07
CA THR A 82 6.39 -16.04 26.72
C THR A 82 7.77 -15.87 26.10
N TYR A 83 8.38 -17.00 25.78
CA TYR A 83 9.69 -17.04 25.12
C TYR A 83 9.60 -16.60 23.65
N ASP A 84 8.50 -16.94 22.98
CA ASP A 84 8.27 -16.62 21.57
C ASP A 84 6.97 -15.86 21.36
N ILE A 85 7.06 -14.65 20.83
CA ILE A 85 5.92 -13.93 20.26
C ILE A 85 5.88 -14.21 18.77
N THR A 86 5.11 -15.21 18.40
CA THR A 86 5.00 -15.66 17.00
C THR A 86 3.81 -15.05 16.27
N SER A 87 2.91 -14.38 16.97
CA SER A 87 1.68 -13.82 16.42
C SER A 87 1.60 -12.31 16.64
N TRP A 88 1.56 -11.58 15.56
CA TRP A 88 1.33 -10.14 15.54
C TRP A 88 -0.09 -9.87 15.07
N SER A 89 -0.75 -8.87 15.66
CA SER A 89 -2.02 -8.39 15.12
C SER A 89 -1.83 -7.91 13.68
N LEU A 90 -2.57 -8.50 12.75
CA LEU A 90 -2.41 -8.23 11.30
C LEU A 90 -2.55 -6.74 10.94
N PRO A 91 -3.45 -5.95 11.56
CA PRO A 91 -3.50 -4.52 11.30
C PRO A 91 -2.17 -3.80 11.45
N TYR A 92 -1.42 -4.09 12.50
CA TYR A 92 -0.09 -3.51 12.71
C TYR A 92 0.92 -4.03 11.69
N ALA A 93 0.91 -5.35 11.45
CA ALA A 93 1.85 -5.97 10.51
C ALA A 93 1.68 -5.46 9.07
N TYR A 94 0.43 -5.18 8.66
CA TYR A 94 0.12 -4.64 7.34
C TYR A 94 0.15 -3.11 7.28
N GLY A 95 0.30 -2.41 8.42
CA GLY A 95 0.29 -0.95 8.49
C GLY A 95 -1.01 -0.35 7.97
N LEU A 96 -2.16 -0.95 8.32
CA LEU A 96 -3.48 -0.50 7.93
C LEU A 96 -4.14 0.30 9.04
N GLU A 97 -4.81 1.40 8.68
CA GLU A 97 -5.68 2.10 9.62
C GLU A 97 -6.83 1.17 10.01
N THR A 98 -7.02 0.99 11.31
CA THR A 98 -7.96 -0.03 11.79
C THR A 98 -8.71 0.44 13.02
N VAL A 99 -10.00 0.13 13.07
CA VAL A 99 -10.81 0.22 14.28
C VAL A 99 -11.44 -1.12 14.61
N ALA A 100 -11.45 -1.47 15.90
CA ALA A 100 -12.14 -2.62 16.43
C ALA A 100 -13.46 -2.16 17.06
N SER A 101 -14.60 -2.60 16.50
CA SER A 101 -15.94 -2.24 16.93
C SER A 101 -16.54 -3.31 17.84
N THR A 102 -17.29 -2.88 18.87
CA THR A 102 -18.10 -3.75 19.73
C THR A 102 -19.44 -4.13 19.09
N SER A 103 -19.81 -3.51 17.98
CA SER A 103 -20.99 -3.80 17.19
C SER A 103 -20.63 -4.63 15.95
N THR A 104 -21.56 -5.47 15.49
CA THR A 104 -21.44 -6.13 14.19
C THR A 104 -21.77 -5.10 13.10
N LEU A 105 -20.86 -4.94 12.15
CA LEU A 105 -20.99 -3.98 11.06
C LEU A 105 -21.41 -4.71 9.78
N GLN A 106 -22.20 -4.03 8.97
CA GLN A 106 -22.61 -4.55 7.65
C GLN A 106 -21.41 -4.48 6.69
N ALA A 107 -21.31 -5.51 5.88
CA ALA A 107 -20.32 -5.62 4.84
C ALA A 107 -20.97 -6.06 3.54
N ASN A 108 -20.53 -5.50 2.42
CA ASN A 108 -20.96 -5.92 1.09
C ASN A 108 -20.00 -6.98 0.54
N ASP A 109 -20.54 -8.03 -0.04
CA ASP A 109 -19.76 -9.15 -0.59
C ASP A 109 -19.01 -8.79 -1.89
N MET A 110 -19.31 -7.66 -2.52
CA MET A 110 -18.73 -7.30 -3.81
C MET A 110 -18.40 -5.81 -3.92
N LYS A 111 -17.12 -5.51 -4.00
CA LYS A 111 -16.60 -4.38 -4.75
C LYS A 111 -15.47 -4.90 -5.64
N ILE A 112 -15.67 -4.85 -6.93
CA ILE A 112 -14.57 -5.11 -7.88
C ILE A 112 -13.58 -3.97 -7.72
N MET A 113 -12.39 -4.25 -7.20
CA MET A 113 -11.32 -3.27 -7.19
C MET A 113 -10.99 -2.95 -8.64
N THR A 114 -11.16 -1.68 -9.03
CA THR A 114 -10.83 -1.22 -10.37
C THR A 114 -9.35 -1.47 -10.62
N ALA A 115 -9.04 -2.20 -11.69
CA ALA A 115 -7.66 -2.41 -12.09
C ALA A 115 -7.01 -1.07 -12.45
N ILE A 116 -5.77 -0.89 -11.99
CA ILE A 116 -4.97 0.28 -12.37
C ILE A 116 -4.54 0.11 -13.82
N ASN A 117 -4.85 1.10 -14.65
CA ASN A 117 -4.45 1.17 -16.04
C ASN A 117 -3.73 2.50 -16.29
N ASN A 118 -2.42 2.43 -16.50
CA ASN A 118 -1.58 3.58 -16.83
C ASN A 118 -1.42 3.64 -18.34
N GLU A 119 -1.62 4.82 -18.92
CA GLU A 119 -1.40 5.06 -20.32
C GLU A 119 -0.02 5.70 -20.59
N PRO A 120 0.64 5.37 -21.71
CA PRO A 120 1.87 6.03 -22.10
C PRO A 120 1.70 7.54 -22.25
N SER A 121 2.64 8.33 -21.73
CA SER A 121 2.65 9.80 -21.84
C SER A 121 3.93 10.31 -22.50
N PRO A 122 4.04 10.28 -23.85
CA PRO A 122 5.28 10.59 -24.57
C PRO A 122 5.80 12.01 -24.37
N LYS A 123 4.93 12.95 -23.95
CA LYS A 123 5.29 14.35 -23.70
C LYS A 123 5.69 14.62 -22.25
N SER A 124 5.55 13.64 -21.35
CA SER A 124 5.94 13.82 -19.94
C SER A 124 7.45 13.90 -19.76
N ALA A 125 7.91 14.59 -18.72
CA ALA A 125 9.29 14.56 -18.27
C ALA A 125 9.67 13.19 -17.65
N GLY A 126 8.67 12.43 -17.23
CA GLY A 126 8.81 11.12 -16.63
C GLY A 126 7.57 10.71 -15.85
N TYR A 127 7.74 9.77 -14.94
CA TYR A 127 6.68 9.23 -14.12
C TYR A 127 7.09 9.25 -12.64
N ILE A 128 6.09 9.43 -11.76
CA ILE A 128 6.25 9.31 -10.31
C ILE A 128 5.36 8.17 -9.83
N SER A 129 5.85 7.38 -8.88
CA SER A 129 5.10 6.35 -8.18
C SER A 129 5.40 6.39 -6.70
N HIS A 130 4.40 6.12 -5.86
CA HIS A 130 4.58 5.99 -4.44
C HIS A 130 5.46 4.78 -4.09
N TRP A 131 6.01 4.80 -2.86
CA TRP A 131 6.71 3.68 -2.26
C TRP A 131 6.03 3.33 -0.94
N HIS A 132 5.09 2.38 -0.96
CA HIS A 132 4.25 2.08 0.20
C HIS A 132 4.21 0.59 0.58
N SER A 133 4.55 -0.31 -0.33
CA SER A 133 4.37 -1.74 -0.12
C SER A 133 5.50 -2.60 -0.70
N MET A 134 5.51 -3.88 -0.36
CA MET A 134 6.46 -4.84 -0.95
C MET A 134 6.25 -5.03 -2.46
N SER A 135 5.05 -4.75 -2.99
CA SER A 135 4.80 -4.81 -4.43
C SER A 135 5.55 -3.70 -5.17
N ASP A 136 5.85 -2.57 -4.53
CA ASP A 136 6.69 -1.53 -5.11
C ASP A 136 8.14 -2.01 -5.29
N ALA A 137 8.61 -2.90 -4.41
CA ALA A 137 9.94 -3.52 -4.56
C ALA A 137 9.99 -4.48 -5.76
N THR A 138 8.93 -5.26 -6.01
CA THR A 138 8.84 -6.12 -7.20
C THR A 138 8.74 -5.30 -8.48
N PHE A 139 7.97 -4.22 -8.46
CA PHE A 139 7.87 -3.25 -9.56
C PHE A 139 9.23 -2.62 -9.87
N LEU A 140 9.95 -2.12 -8.85
CA LEU A 140 11.30 -1.57 -8.99
C LEU A 140 12.27 -2.61 -9.58
N ALA A 141 12.22 -3.84 -9.08
CA ALA A 141 13.11 -4.92 -9.55
C ALA A 141 12.89 -5.22 -11.03
N GLU A 142 11.63 -5.29 -11.48
CA GLU A 142 11.33 -5.55 -12.89
C GLU A 142 11.72 -4.39 -13.80
N LEU A 143 11.52 -3.15 -13.37
CA LEU A 143 12.02 -1.97 -14.09
C LEU A 143 13.56 -2.02 -14.27
N LEU A 144 14.29 -2.35 -13.19
CA LEU A 144 15.75 -2.49 -13.24
C LEU A 144 16.21 -3.65 -14.14
N GLN A 145 15.47 -4.77 -14.17
CA GLN A 145 15.73 -5.90 -15.06
C GLN A 145 15.54 -5.50 -16.53
N ASN A 146 14.58 -4.63 -16.82
CA ASN A 146 14.33 -4.06 -18.15
C ASN A 146 15.24 -2.86 -18.49
N ASN A 147 16.30 -2.65 -17.70
CA ASN A 147 17.30 -1.57 -17.88
C ASN A 147 16.68 -0.16 -17.83
N ILE A 148 15.57 0.01 -17.14
CA ILE A 148 15.02 1.32 -16.82
C ILE A 148 15.83 1.90 -15.66
N LYS A 149 16.32 3.13 -15.85
CA LYS A 149 16.98 3.90 -14.79
C LYS A 149 15.91 4.60 -13.95
N ILE A 150 16.00 4.43 -12.65
CA ILE A 150 15.02 4.91 -11.68
C ILE A 150 15.77 5.70 -10.62
N ARG A 151 15.13 6.75 -10.14
CA ARG A 151 15.56 7.52 -8.98
C ARG A 151 14.56 7.34 -7.85
N PHE A 152 14.97 7.65 -6.64
CA PHE A 152 14.07 7.78 -5.48
C PHE A 152 14.33 9.11 -4.80
N SER A 153 13.29 9.68 -4.17
CA SER A 153 13.43 10.91 -3.41
C SER A 153 13.81 10.61 -1.96
N GLU A 154 14.83 11.29 -1.45
CA GLU A 154 15.19 11.25 -0.03
C GLU A 154 14.33 12.19 0.83
N LYS A 155 13.53 13.04 0.19
CA LYS A 155 12.62 14.00 0.83
C LYS A 155 11.23 13.90 0.23
N GLU A 156 10.26 14.46 0.93
CA GLU A 156 8.91 14.64 0.42
C GLU A 156 8.91 15.64 -0.74
N LEU A 157 8.02 15.41 -1.70
CA LEU A 157 7.73 16.32 -2.80
C LEU A 157 6.23 16.29 -3.13
N SER A 158 5.74 17.37 -3.72
CA SER A 158 4.36 17.42 -4.23
C SER A 158 4.36 17.64 -5.74
N PHE A 159 3.45 16.96 -6.42
CA PHE A 159 3.26 17.09 -7.86
C PHE A 159 1.78 16.89 -8.20
N ASN A 160 1.17 17.84 -8.95
CA ASN A 160 -0.27 17.85 -9.27
C ASN A 160 -1.17 17.73 -8.04
N ASN A 161 -0.87 18.47 -6.96
CA ASN A 161 -1.56 18.42 -5.66
C ASN A 161 -1.50 17.03 -4.96
N ILE A 162 -0.63 16.13 -5.41
CA ILE A 162 -0.39 14.84 -4.76
C ILE A 162 0.94 14.94 -4.02
N THR A 163 0.93 14.56 -2.74
CA THR A 163 2.13 14.51 -1.91
C THR A 163 2.76 13.12 -2.00
N TYR A 164 4.04 13.09 -2.34
CA TYR A 164 4.86 11.89 -2.45
C TYR A 164 5.85 11.87 -1.30
N SER A 165 5.72 10.86 -0.44
CA SER A 165 6.61 10.69 0.70
C SER A 165 8.03 10.30 0.28
N ARG A 166 8.97 10.45 1.21
CA ARG A 166 10.32 9.92 1.07
C ARG A 166 10.31 8.46 0.61
N GLY A 167 11.17 8.13 -0.35
CA GLY A 167 11.25 6.80 -0.96
C GLY A 167 10.49 6.70 -2.29
N SER A 168 9.58 7.63 -2.61
CA SER A 168 8.83 7.61 -3.85
C SER A 168 9.74 7.55 -5.08
N LEU A 169 9.33 6.74 -6.05
CA LEU A 169 10.10 6.46 -7.25
C LEU A 169 9.88 7.55 -8.31
N ILE A 170 10.96 7.99 -8.92
CA ILE A 170 10.98 8.97 -9.99
C ILE A 170 11.69 8.36 -11.20
N ILE A 171 10.96 8.20 -12.30
CA ILE A 171 11.41 7.52 -13.52
C ILE A 171 11.51 8.56 -14.62
N THR A 172 12.67 9.20 -14.78
CA THR A 172 12.82 10.32 -15.70
C THR A 172 13.09 9.87 -17.14
N ARG A 173 12.51 10.58 -18.09
CA ARG A 173 12.80 10.38 -19.51
C ARG A 173 14.25 10.71 -19.84
N SER A 174 14.81 11.73 -19.20
CA SER A 174 16.20 12.18 -19.42
C SER A 174 17.23 11.08 -19.12
N ASP A 175 17.03 10.31 -18.05
CA ASP A 175 17.91 9.18 -17.72
C ASP A 175 17.74 8.02 -18.70
N ASN A 176 16.55 7.89 -19.30
CA ASN A 176 16.15 6.79 -20.16
C ASN A 176 16.07 7.16 -21.65
N LYS A 177 16.65 8.28 -22.07
CA LYS A 177 16.57 8.83 -23.46
C LYS A 177 16.98 7.87 -24.56
N LYS A 178 17.83 6.86 -24.27
CA LYS A 178 18.24 5.83 -25.22
C LYS A 178 17.19 4.73 -25.43
N ASN A 179 16.21 4.61 -24.55
CA ASN A 179 15.16 3.60 -24.64
C ASN A 179 13.97 4.15 -25.46
N LYS A 180 13.90 3.75 -26.71
CA LYS A 180 12.80 4.17 -27.62
C LYS A 180 11.41 3.67 -27.20
N LYS A 181 11.34 2.64 -26.34
CA LYS A 181 10.11 2.05 -25.82
C LYS A 181 9.82 2.47 -24.37
N PHE A 182 10.47 3.51 -23.89
CA PHE A 182 10.45 3.95 -22.47
C PHE A 182 9.03 3.99 -21.90
N ASP A 183 8.14 4.78 -22.50
CA ASP A 183 6.77 4.95 -21.98
C ASP A 183 6.01 3.62 -21.93
N LYS A 184 6.04 2.89 -23.05
CA LYS A 184 5.37 1.60 -23.16
C LYS A 184 5.89 0.62 -22.08
N THR A 185 7.20 0.47 -21.97
CA THR A 185 7.81 -0.46 -21.01
C THR A 185 7.44 -0.10 -19.57
N VAL A 186 7.51 1.18 -19.20
CA VAL A 186 7.22 1.64 -17.84
C VAL A 186 5.74 1.43 -17.50
N THR A 187 4.82 1.78 -18.39
CA THR A 187 3.38 1.64 -18.16
C THR A 187 2.93 0.18 -18.17
N GLU A 188 3.47 -0.67 -19.05
CA GLU A 188 3.16 -2.11 -19.08
C GLU A 188 3.58 -2.78 -17.77
N ILE A 189 4.80 -2.54 -17.28
CA ILE A 189 5.29 -3.08 -16.01
C ILE A 189 4.44 -2.55 -14.85
N ALA A 190 4.13 -1.26 -14.82
CA ALA A 190 3.28 -0.68 -13.79
C ALA A 190 1.87 -1.29 -13.77
N ASN A 191 1.27 -1.53 -14.92
CA ASN A 191 -0.04 -2.16 -15.05
C ASN A 191 -0.01 -3.63 -14.59
N GLN A 192 1.04 -4.36 -14.95
CA GLN A 192 1.24 -5.74 -14.51
C GLN A 192 1.32 -5.84 -12.98
N HIS A 193 2.04 -4.91 -12.33
CA HIS A 193 2.18 -4.85 -10.88
C HIS A 193 1.06 -4.05 -10.20
N GLN A 194 0.09 -3.52 -10.96
CA GLN A 194 -0.98 -2.69 -10.42
C GLN A 194 -0.43 -1.49 -9.61
N ARG A 195 0.59 -0.82 -10.17
CA ARG A 195 1.19 0.39 -9.59
C ARG A 195 0.71 1.64 -10.31
N GLN A 196 0.15 2.58 -9.55
CA GLN A 196 -0.28 3.86 -10.10
C GLN A 196 0.93 4.70 -10.46
N LEU A 197 0.95 5.19 -11.70
CA LEU A 197 1.88 6.19 -12.18
C LEU A 197 1.20 7.54 -12.34
N VAL A 198 1.91 8.59 -12.01
CA VAL A 198 1.54 9.96 -12.39
C VAL A 198 2.56 10.47 -13.40
N ALA A 199 2.08 10.83 -14.59
CA ALA A 199 2.92 11.42 -15.61
C ALA A 199 3.27 12.87 -15.24
N ALA A 200 4.56 13.14 -15.06
CA ALA A 200 5.04 14.47 -14.71
C ALA A 200 5.20 15.32 -15.97
N THR A 201 4.52 16.46 -16.03
CA THR A 201 4.59 17.40 -17.16
C THR A 201 5.91 18.13 -17.23
N SER A 202 6.58 18.29 -16.09
CA SER A 202 7.90 18.93 -15.96
C SER A 202 8.78 18.16 -14.97
N SER A 203 10.04 18.55 -14.86
CA SER A 203 10.97 18.04 -13.85
C SER A 203 10.97 18.85 -12.55
N PHE A 204 10.13 19.89 -12.47
CA PHE A 204 9.96 20.74 -11.31
C PHE A 204 8.75 20.29 -10.51
N SER A 205 8.93 20.12 -9.21
CA SER A 205 7.85 19.83 -8.27
C SER A 205 7.04 21.09 -7.95
N ASP A 206 5.78 20.92 -7.51
CA ASP A 206 4.98 22.05 -7.02
C ASP A 206 5.52 22.53 -5.65
N ASN A 207 6.05 21.60 -4.86
CA ASN A 207 6.70 21.86 -3.58
C ASN A 207 7.68 20.72 -3.25
N GLY A 208 8.74 21.05 -2.51
CA GLY A 208 9.76 20.09 -2.09
C GLY A 208 10.90 19.99 -3.08
N THR A 209 11.33 18.75 -3.39
CA THR A 209 12.54 18.50 -4.19
C THR A 209 12.23 18.23 -5.66
N ASP A 210 12.98 18.85 -6.57
CA ASP A 210 12.88 18.63 -8.01
C ASP A 210 13.57 17.34 -8.44
N PHE A 211 13.23 16.80 -9.61
CA PHE A 211 13.80 15.53 -10.13
C PHE A 211 15.32 15.56 -10.34
N GLY A 212 15.88 16.75 -10.56
CA GLY A 212 17.32 16.98 -10.71
C GLY A 212 18.05 17.33 -9.42
N SER A 213 17.35 17.42 -8.29
CA SER A 213 17.92 17.78 -6.99
C SER A 213 18.94 16.73 -6.51
N PRO A 214 19.94 17.14 -5.73
CA PRO A 214 20.84 16.23 -5.03
C PRO A 214 20.13 15.23 -4.10
N ASP A 215 18.90 15.56 -3.63
CA ASP A 215 18.07 14.69 -2.79
C ASP A 215 17.32 13.60 -3.61
N VAL A 216 17.46 13.61 -4.96
CA VAL A 216 16.85 12.61 -5.85
C VAL A 216 17.96 11.72 -6.40
N LYS A 217 18.12 10.57 -5.77
CA LYS A 217 19.23 9.65 -6.01
C LYS A 217 18.91 8.57 -7.03
N LEU A 218 19.90 8.21 -7.86
CA LEU A 218 19.79 7.08 -8.76
C LEU A 218 19.83 5.76 -7.98
N VAL A 219 18.90 4.86 -8.29
CA VAL A 219 18.92 3.48 -7.78
C VAL A 219 19.95 2.68 -8.58
N ASN A 220 20.92 2.11 -7.89
CA ASN A 220 21.91 1.23 -8.50
C ASN A 220 21.41 -0.21 -8.52
N LYS A 221 21.51 -0.86 -9.69
CA LYS A 221 21.22 -2.29 -9.80
C LYS A 221 22.21 -3.08 -8.94
N GLN A 222 21.68 -3.84 -7.99
CA GLN A 222 22.50 -4.67 -7.11
C GLN A 222 23.15 -5.82 -7.90
N ARG A 223 24.40 -6.12 -7.57
CA ARG A 223 25.14 -7.29 -8.04
C ARG A 223 25.44 -8.14 -6.81
N ILE A 224 24.88 -9.33 -6.76
CA ILE A 224 25.14 -10.28 -5.67
C ILE A 224 26.19 -11.25 -6.20
N ALA A 225 27.35 -11.30 -5.53
CA ALA A 225 28.35 -12.35 -5.74
C ALA A 225 27.95 -13.52 -4.81
N MET A 226 27.87 -14.72 -5.36
CA MET A 226 27.72 -15.96 -4.62
C MET A 226 29.03 -16.70 -4.61
#